data_971b5f4f61773c40874681d770c4bb3c
#
_entry.id   971b5f4f61773c40874681d770c4bb3c
#
_cell.length_a   1.000
_cell.length_b   1.000
_cell.length_c   1.000
_cell.angle_alpha   90.00
_cell.angle_beta   90.00
_cell.angle_gamma   90.00
#
_symmetry.space_group_name_H-M   'P 1'
#
loop_
_entity.id
_entity.type
_entity.pdbx_description
1 polymer ?
#
loop_
_entity_poly.entity_id
_entity_poly.type
_entity_poly.pdbx_seq_one_letter_code
_entity_poly.pdbx_strand_id
1 'polypeptide(L)'
;AWKEYRIKNIKRDVDELFSILPFEVGFFKGHRYPIHYVGNPTVDEVTAFKASHQESFADFIADSELADKPIIALLAGSRKQEIKDNLPDMIRAASAFPGYQLVLAAAPGISPEYYAKFVKGTELAVIFDRTYRLLQQADVALVTSGTATLETALFRVPQVVCYHTPVGKLVSFLRRHILKV
;
A
#
# COMPACT_ATOMS: atom_id res chain seq x y z
N ALA A 1 19.68 4.98 5.55
CA ALA A 1 18.89 5.99 4.83
C ALA A 1 19.44 6.18 3.41
N TRP A 2 18.56 6.07 2.45
CA TRP A 2 18.90 5.98 1.03
C TRP A 2 19.40 7.28 0.35
N LYS A 3 19.46 8.41 1.05
CA LYS A 3 19.98 9.68 0.55
C LYS A 3 20.83 10.39 1.60
N GLU A 4 21.88 9.75 2.00
CA GLU A 4 22.78 10.20 3.08
C GLU A 4 23.36 11.61 2.85
N TYR A 5 23.55 12.01 1.58
CA TYR A 5 24.01 13.37 1.24
C TYR A 5 23.10 14.49 1.77
N ARG A 6 21.81 14.19 2.05
CA ARG A 6 20.86 15.16 2.62
C ARG A 6 21.19 15.56 4.05
N ILE A 7 21.99 14.77 4.77
CA ILE A 7 22.39 15.07 6.16
C ILE A 7 23.03 16.45 6.27
N LYS A 8 23.84 16.84 5.29
CA LYS A 8 24.49 18.16 5.29
C LYS A 8 23.46 19.29 5.27
N ASN A 9 22.42 19.16 4.45
CA ASN A 9 21.36 20.16 4.36
C ASN A 9 20.49 20.15 5.63
N ILE A 10 20.15 18.96 6.15
CA ILE A 10 19.39 18.84 7.40
C ILE A 10 20.13 19.54 8.54
N LYS A 11 21.44 19.30 8.69
CA LYS A 11 22.26 19.95 9.73
C LYS A 11 22.35 21.48 9.59
N ARG A 12 22.19 22.00 8.38
CA ARG A 12 22.27 23.43 8.12
C ARG A 12 20.93 24.14 8.29
N ASP A 13 19.83 23.47 7.86
CA ASP A 13 18.57 24.15 7.59
C ASP A 13 17.42 23.71 8.53
N VAL A 14 17.65 22.71 9.41
CA VAL A 14 16.62 22.15 10.27
C VAL A 14 17.02 22.29 11.73
N ASP A 15 16.20 22.95 12.50
CA ASP A 15 16.43 23.15 13.94
C ASP A 15 16.09 21.91 14.75
N GLU A 16 14.96 21.26 14.45
CA GLU A 16 14.51 20.05 15.13
C GLU A 16 14.01 19.01 14.14
N LEU A 17 14.34 17.74 14.38
CA LEU A 17 13.92 16.62 13.55
C LEU A 17 13.07 15.63 14.35
N PHE A 18 11.83 15.42 13.89
CA PHE A 18 10.92 14.44 14.43
C PHE A 18 10.84 13.23 13.52
N SER A 19 11.00 12.04 14.06
CA SER A 19 10.95 10.78 13.31
C SER A 19 9.74 9.95 13.71
N ILE A 20 9.13 9.34 12.70
CA ILE A 20 8.04 8.38 12.87
C ILE A 20 8.50 6.92 12.69
N LEU A 21 9.78 6.71 12.35
CA LEU A 21 10.36 5.39 12.13
C LEU A 21 11.49 5.12 13.10
N PRO A 22 11.42 4.08 13.94
CA PRO A 22 12.38 3.87 15.02
C PRO A 22 13.82 3.67 14.56
N PHE A 23 14.04 3.10 13.38
CA PHE A 23 15.39 2.87 12.83
C PHE A 23 16.12 4.16 12.44
N GLU A 24 15.40 5.27 12.20
CA GLU A 24 16.00 6.56 11.88
C GLU A 24 16.76 7.14 13.06
N VAL A 25 16.34 6.81 14.29
CA VAL A 25 17.02 7.29 15.52
C VAL A 25 18.49 6.86 15.52
N GLY A 26 18.77 5.59 15.25
CA GLY A 26 20.14 5.08 15.18
C GLY A 26 20.95 5.74 14.06
N PHE A 27 20.33 5.94 12.92
CA PHE A 27 20.97 6.60 11.76
C PHE A 27 21.38 8.03 12.06
N PHE A 28 20.48 8.88 12.56
CA PHE A 28 20.79 10.28 12.85
C PHE A 28 21.73 10.45 14.04
N LYS A 29 21.62 9.59 15.07
CA LYS A 29 22.60 9.56 16.18
C LYS A 29 24.02 9.25 15.67
N GLY A 30 24.18 8.32 14.74
CA GLY A 30 25.46 8.01 14.09
C GLY A 30 26.05 9.23 13.37
N HIS A 31 25.21 10.10 12.85
CA HIS A 31 25.62 11.37 12.23
C HIS A 31 25.76 12.54 13.24
N ARG A 32 25.64 12.28 14.56
CA ARG A 32 25.69 13.31 15.61
C ARG A 32 24.68 14.44 15.39
N TYR A 33 23.44 14.06 15.03
CA TYR A 33 22.34 14.99 14.86
C TYR A 33 21.19 14.62 15.82
N PRO A 34 20.62 15.61 16.56
CA PRO A 34 19.51 15.35 17.46
C PRO A 34 18.27 14.92 16.67
N ILE A 35 17.55 13.96 17.22
CA ILE A 35 16.32 13.44 16.62
C ILE A 35 15.36 13.01 17.74
N HIS A 36 14.10 13.35 17.58
CA HIS A 36 13.02 12.98 18.48
C HIS A 36 12.14 11.93 17.82
N TYR A 37 12.08 10.74 18.39
CA TYR A 37 11.13 9.72 17.95
C TYR A 37 9.77 9.99 18.60
N VAL A 38 8.75 10.25 17.79
CA VAL A 38 7.41 10.64 18.25
C VAL A 38 6.35 9.56 18.01
N GLY A 39 6.74 8.41 17.50
CA GLY A 39 5.80 7.37 17.09
C GLY A 39 5.30 7.56 15.66
N ASN A 40 4.49 6.62 15.17
CA ASN A 40 3.96 6.66 13.82
C ASN A 40 2.45 6.95 13.86
N PRO A 41 1.98 8.08 13.28
CA PRO A 41 0.57 8.46 13.28
C PRO A 41 -0.36 7.40 12.69
N THR A 42 0.12 6.64 11.71
CA THR A 42 -0.67 5.54 11.11
C THR A 42 -1.01 4.45 12.15
N VAL A 43 -0.11 4.21 13.13
CA VAL A 43 -0.38 3.25 14.21
C VAL A 43 -1.53 3.75 15.09
N ASP A 44 -1.52 5.03 15.44
CA ASP A 44 -2.55 5.64 16.27
C ASP A 44 -3.90 5.63 15.55
N GLU A 45 -3.91 5.99 14.26
CA GLU A 45 -5.11 6.01 13.42
C GLU A 45 -5.73 4.60 13.27
N VAL A 46 -4.93 3.60 12.91
CA VAL A 46 -5.42 2.21 12.78
C VAL A 46 -5.88 1.66 14.13
N THR A 47 -5.21 2.00 15.22
CA THR A 47 -5.60 1.57 16.58
C THR A 47 -6.94 2.18 16.96
N ALA A 48 -7.13 3.49 16.75
CA ALA A 48 -8.39 4.19 17.01
C ALA A 48 -9.52 3.62 16.16
N PHE A 49 -9.27 3.37 14.86
CA PHE A 49 -10.25 2.75 13.97
C PHE A 49 -10.70 1.38 14.50
N LYS A 50 -9.77 0.50 14.82
CA LYS A 50 -10.08 -0.84 15.36
C LYS A 50 -10.84 -0.82 16.67
N ALA A 51 -10.60 0.18 17.51
CA ALA A 51 -11.30 0.34 18.78
C ALA A 51 -12.75 0.82 18.58
N SER A 52 -12.99 1.66 17.59
CA SER A 52 -14.30 2.26 17.34
C SER A 52 -15.14 1.54 16.29
N HIS A 53 -14.53 0.67 15.48
CA HIS A 53 -15.20 0.02 14.36
C HIS A 53 -15.11 -1.49 14.48
N GLN A 54 -16.20 -2.08 14.97
CA GLN A 54 -16.34 -3.54 15.05
C GLN A 54 -17.46 -3.95 14.11
N GLU A 55 -17.09 -4.55 13.00
CA GLU A 55 -18.00 -4.97 11.96
C GLU A 55 -17.79 -6.46 11.66
N SER A 56 -18.87 -7.22 11.51
CA SER A 56 -18.78 -8.60 11.07
C SER A 56 -18.50 -8.70 9.58
N PHE A 57 -17.94 -9.80 9.12
CA PHE A 57 -17.76 -10.07 7.69
C PHE A 57 -19.11 -10.01 6.94
N ALA A 58 -20.16 -10.58 7.52
CA ALA A 58 -21.51 -10.58 6.94
C ALA A 58 -22.05 -9.15 6.74
N ASP A 59 -21.88 -8.27 7.73
CA ASP A 59 -22.32 -6.87 7.61
C ASP A 59 -21.51 -6.11 6.54
N PHE A 60 -20.20 -6.34 6.50
CA PHE A 60 -19.33 -5.72 5.51
C PHE A 60 -19.69 -6.10 4.08
N ILE A 61 -19.88 -7.40 3.80
CA ILE A 61 -20.23 -7.86 2.46
C ILE A 61 -21.61 -7.39 2.04
N ALA A 62 -22.59 -7.36 2.97
CA ALA A 62 -23.94 -6.85 2.70
C ALA A 62 -23.92 -5.35 2.36
N ASP A 63 -23.21 -4.52 3.14
CA ASP A 63 -23.11 -3.08 2.93
C ASP A 63 -22.24 -2.70 1.70
N SER A 64 -21.37 -3.61 1.27
CA SER A 64 -20.48 -3.41 0.12
C SER A 64 -20.94 -4.14 -1.14
N GLU A 65 -22.11 -4.79 -1.10
CA GLU A 65 -22.67 -5.59 -2.22
C GLU A 65 -21.70 -6.66 -2.74
N LEU A 66 -20.99 -7.31 -1.82
CA LEU A 66 -20.00 -8.34 -2.11
C LEU A 66 -20.58 -9.76 -1.94
N ALA A 67 -19.92 -10.74 -2.55
CA ALA A 67 -20.27 -12.15 -2.37
C ALA A 67 -19.78 -12.67 -1.01
N ASP A 68 -20.38 -13.76 -0.53
CA ASP A 68 -19.87 -14.49 0.63
C ASP A 68 -18.70 -15.41 0.21
N LYS A 69 -17.56 -14.79 -0.04
CA LYS A 69 -16.30 -15.41 -0.44
C LYS A 69 -15.13 -14.74 0.26
N PRO A 70 -14.02 -15.46 0.52
CA PRO A 70 -12.80 -14.84 1.03
C PRO A 70 -12.30 -13.75 0.07
N ILE A 71 -11.62 -12.73 0.62
CA ILE A 71 -11.28 -11.51 -0.10
C ILE A 71 -9.78 -11.42 -0.39
N ILE A 72 -9.43 -11.19 -1.66
CA ILE A 72 -8.14 -10.62 -2.03
C ILE A 72 -8.31 -9.11 -2.18
N ALA A 73 -7.74 -8.34 -1.25
CA ALA A 73 -7.74 -6.88 -1.33
C ALA A 73 -6.66 -6.38 -2.30
N LEU A 74 -7.02 -5.44 -3.16
CA LEU A 74 -6.09 -4.78 -4.07
C LEU A 74 -5.91 -3.32 -3.65
N LEU A 75 -4.67 -2.91 -3.35
CA LEU A 75 -4.28 -1.54 -3.04
C LEU A 75 -3.28 -1.07 -4.10
N ALA A 76 -3.80 -0.59 -5.22
CA ALA A 76 -3.02 -0.36 -6.44
C ALA A 76 -2.21 0.95 -6.45
N GLY A 77 -2.20 1.69 -5.34
CA GLY A 77 -1.51 2.96 -5.20
C GLY A 77 -2.46 4.16 -5.13
N SER A 78 -1.90 5.33 -4.84
CA SER A 78 -2.65 6.58 -4.64
C SER A 78 -2.60 7.54 -5.84
N ARG A 79 -1.79 7.23 -6.85
CA ARG A 79 -1.62 8.07 -8.03
C ARG A 79 -2.09 7.36 -9.29
N LYS A 80 -2.66 8.11 -10.23
CA LYS A 80 -3.15 7.57 -11.52
C LYS A 80 -2.10 6.71 -12.24
N GLN A 81 -0.82 7.13 -12.18
CA GLN A 81 0.25 6.36 -12.83
C GLN A 81 0.51 5.04 -12.11
N GLU A 82 0.57 5.04 -10.77
CA GLU A 82 0.74 3.82 -9.97
C GLU A 82 -0.38 2.80 -10.24
N ILE A 83 -1.63 3.29 -10.24
CA ILE A 83 -2.81 2.47 -10.53
C ILE A 83 -2.72 1.88 -11.94
N LYS A 84 -2.38 2.72 -12.95
CA LYS A 84 -2.24 2.28 -14.33
C LYS A 84 -1.18 1.19 -14.50
N ASP A 85 -0.06 1.32 -13.77
CA ASP A 85 1.08 0.41 -13.90
C ASP A 85 0.88 -0.89 -13.12
N ASN A 86 0.22 -0.85 -11.96
CA ASN A 86 0.11 -2.01 -11.06
C ASN A 86 -1.22 -2.76 -11.18
N LEU A 87 -2.35 -2.05 -11.28
CA LEU A 87 -3.67 -2.67 -11.17
C LEU A 87 -3.94 -3.77 -12.21
N PRO A 88 -3.56 -3.64 -13.50
CA PRO A 88 -3.79 -4.72 -14.47
C PRO A 88 -3.05 -6.01 -14.12
N ASP A 89 -1.83 -5.91 -13.60
CA ASP A 89 -1.03 -7.06 -13.19
C ASP A 89 -1.56 -7.69 -11.91
N MET A 90 -2.02 -6.86 -10.94
CA MET A 90 -2.68 -7.33 -9.72
C MET A 90 -3.96 -8.11 -10.05
N ILE A 91 -4.83 -7.57 -10.93
CA ILE A 91 -6.05 -8.26 -11.36
C ILE A 91 -5.70 -9.60 -11.99
N ARG A 92 -4.76 -9.61 -12.95
CA ARG A 92 -4.36 -10.85 -13.63
C ARG A 92 -3.82 -11.90 -12.67
N ALA A 93 -2.99 -11.51 -11.72
CA ALA A 93 -2.42 -12.42 -10.73
C ALA A 93 -3.50 -12.96 -9.78
N ALA A 94 -4.37 -12.09 -9.28
CA ALA A 94 -5.42 -12.47 -8.33
C ALA A 94 -6.53 -13.31 -8.98
N SER A 95 -6.83 -13.10 -10.27
CA SER A 95 -7.82 -13.90 -11.03
C SER A 95 -7.42 -15.38 -11.18
N ALA A 96 -6.17 -15.75 -10.88
CA ALA A 96 -5.76 -17.14 -10.82
C ALA A 96 -6.35 -17.91 -9.60
N PHE A 97 -7.02 -17.21 -8.70
CA PHE A 97 -7.60 -17.77 -7.47
C PHE A 97 -9.13 -17.63 -7.44
N PRO A 98 -9.89 -18.46 -8.18
CA PRO A 98 -11.33 -18.29 -8.37
C PRO A 98 -12.15 -18.53 -7.09
N GLY A 99 -11.54 -19.12 -6.05
CA GLY A 99 -12.17 -19.25 -4.73
C GLY A 99 -12.28 -17.95 -3.95
N TYR A 100 -11.58 -16.90 -4.40
CA TYR A 100 -11.60 -15.58 -3.80
C TYR A 100 -12.39 -14.59 -4.65
N GLN A 101 -12.95 -13.57 -4.00
CA GLN A 101 -13.41 -12.37 -4.67
C GLN A 101 -12.34 -11.27 -4.64
N LEU A 102 -12.26 -10.50 -5.71
CA LEU A 102 -11.30 -9.40 -5.84
C LEU A 102 -11.95 -8.09 -5.47
N VAL A 103 -11.40 -7.38 -4.50
CA VAL A 103 -11.93 -6.10 -4.04
C VAL A 103 -10.83 -5.04 -4.07
N LEU A 104 -11.04 -4.02 -4.87
CA LEU A 104 -10.14 -2.86 -4.98
C LEU A 104 -10.55 -1.78 -3.98
N ALA A 105 -9.63 -1.38 -3.12
CA ALA A 105 -9.75 -0.13 -2.38
C ALA A 105 -9.41 1.04 -3.30
N ALA A 106 -10.40 1.84 -3.66
CA ALA A 106 -10.19 3.04 -4.46
C ALA A 106 -9.44 4.09 -3.65
N ALA A 107 -8.42 4.69 -4.26
CA ALA A 107 -7.64 5.74 -3.61
C ALA A 107 -8.44 7.04 -3.51
N PRO A 108 -8.36 7.77 -2.39
CA PRO A 108 -8.99 9.08 -2.25
C PRO A 108 -8.60 10.03 -3.38
N GLY A 109 -9.57 10.78 -3.90
CA GLY A 109 -9.34 11.75 -4.98
C GLY A 109 -9.18 11.17 -6.39
N ILE A 110 -9.34 9.85 -6.57
CA ILE A 110 -9.42 9.22 -7.89
C ILE A 110 -10.88 8.87 -8.18
N SER A 111 -11.40 9.41 -9.28
CA SER A 111 -12.82 9.27 -9.63
C SER A 111 -13.22 7.85 -10.03
N PRO A 112 -14.50 7.46 -9.84
CA PRO A 112 -15.02 6.16 -10.27
C PRO A 112 -14.81 5.90 -11.77
N GLU A 113 -14.94 6.92 -12.63
CA GLU A 113 -14.76 6.81 -14.08
C GLU A 113 -13.33 6.42 -14.43
N TYR A 114 -12.35 6.80 -13.58
CA TYR A 114 -10.97 6.39 -13.81
C TYR A 114 -10.81 4.88 -13.61
N TYR A 115 -11.49 4.29 -12.63
CA TYR A 115 -11.43 2.85 -12.37
C TYR A 115 -12.26 2.04 -13.36
N ALA A 116 -13.36 2.59 -13.90
CA ALA A 116 -14.27 1.89 -14.80
C ALA A 116 -13.57 1.21 -15.99
N LYS A 117 -12.49 1.82 -16.50
CA LYS A 117 -11.69 1.26 -17.61
C LYS A 117 -10.90 -0.01 -17.25
N PHE A 118 -10.62 -0.24 -15.96
CA PHE A 118 -9.92 -1.43 -15.49
C PHE A 118 -10.88 -2.53 -15.06
N VAL A 119 -12.09 -2.16 -14.67
CA VAL A 119 -13.12 -3.07 -14.17
C VAL A 119 -13.87 -3.76 -15.31
N LYS A 120 -13.96 -3.10 -16.47
CA LYS A 120 -14.71 -3.62 -17.62
C LYS A 120 -14.22 -5.00 -18.05
N GLY A 121 -15.11 -6.00 -17.96
CA GLY A 121 -14.80 -7.38 -18.30
C GLY A 121 -14.06 -8.17 -17.21
N THR A 122 -14.05 -7.67 -16.00
CA THR A 122 -13.49 -8.36 -14.82
C THR A 122 -14.55 -8.54 -13.74
N GLU A 123 -14.34 -9.46 -12.81
CA GLU A 123 -15.16 -9.64 -11.60
C GLU A 123 -14.61 -8.83 -10.41
N LEU A 124 -13.98 -7.69 -10.68
CA LEU A 124 -13.40 -6.83 -9.67
C LEU A 124 -14.45 -5.89 -9.08
N ALA A 125 -14.71 -6.00 -7.79
CA ALA A 125 -15.47 -5.00 -7.05
C ALA A 125 -14.59 -3.80 -6.68
N VAL A 126 -15.13 -2.58 -6.72
CA VAL A 126 -14.42 -1.37 -6.33
C VAL A 126 -15.17 -0.69 -5.20
N ILE A 127 -14.50 -0.48 -4.08
CA ILE A 127 -15.07 0.22 -2.93
C ILE A 127 -14.33 1.54 -2.69
N PHE A 128 -15.07 2.56 -2.28
CA PHE A 128 -14.58 3.91 -2.06
C PHE A 128 -14.64 4.26 -0.58
N ASP A 129 -13.61 4.96 -0.07
CA ASP A 129 -13.53 5.49 1.29
C ASP A 129 -13.69 4.43 2.41
N ARG A 130 -13.38 3.17 2.10
CA ARG A 130 -13.57 2.02 3.01
C ARG A 130 -12.33 1.14 3.12
N THR A 131 -11.14 1.68 2.89
CA THR A 131 -9.89 0.89 2.87
C THR A 131 -9.66 0.13 4.18
N TYR A 132 -9.88 0.75 5.33
CA TYR A 132 -9.68 0.10 6.62
C TYR A 132 -10.72 -0.97 6.91
N ARG A 133 -11.98 -0.76 6.52
CA ARG A 133 -13.02 -1.79 6.59
C ARG A 133 -12.66 -3.01 5.74
N LEU A 134 -12.17 -2.77 4.51
CA LEU A 134 -11.69 -3.84 3.64
C LEU A 134 -10.52 -4.60 4.26
N LEU A 135 -9.51 -3.90 4.77
CA LEU A 135 -8.35 -4.52 5.39
C LEU A 135 -8.70 -5.31 6.65
N GLN A 136 -9.77 -4.94 7.36
CA GLN A 136 -10.25 -5.68 8.52
C GLN A 136 -10.86 -7.03 8.15
N GLN A 137 -11.34 -7.18 6.92
CA GLN A 137 -12.05 -8.37 6.42
C GLN A 137 -11.26 -9.17 5.37
N ALA A 138 -10.14 -8.64 4.89
CA ALA A 138 -9.36 -9.27 3.83
C ALA A 138 -8.52 -10.44 4.34
N ASP A 139 -8.49 -11.55 3.60
CA ASP A 139 -7.64 -12.70 3.88
C ASP A 139 -6.21 -12.49 3.40
N VAL A 140 -6.03 -11.78 2.29
CA VAL A 140 -4.74 -11.46 1.69
C VAL A 140 -4.83 -10.14 0.91
N ALA A 141 -3.72 -9.45 0.75
CA ALA A 141 -3.67 -8.22 -0.02
C ALA A 141 -2.53 -8.19 -1.05
N LEU A 142 -2.80 -7.62 -2.22
CA LEU A 142 -1.78 -7.16 -3.15
C LEU A 142 -1.65 -5.65 -3.00
N VAL A 143 -0.46 -5.18 -2.62
CA VAL A 143 -0.28 -3.79 -2.18
C VAL A 143 0.86 -3.13 -2.94
N THR A 144 0.60 -1.98 -3.55
CA THR A 144 1.67 -1.14 -4.10
C THR A 144 2.56 -0.62 -2.98
N SER A 145 3.87 -0.68 -3.18
CA SER A 145 4.85 -0.22 -2.21
C SER A 145 4.61 1.25 -1.81
N GLY A 146 4.43 1.48 -0.52
CA GLY A 146 4.13 2.80 0.07
C GLY A 146 3.53 2.67 1.47
N THR A 147 2.86 3.72 1.94
CA THR A 147 2.21 3.75 3.27
C THR A 147 1.19 2.63 3.46
N ALA A 148 0.49 2.25 2.39
CA ALA A 148 -0.48 1.17 2.42
C ALA A 148 0.09 -0.18 2.88
N THR A 149 1.39 -0.44 2.69
CA THR A 149 2.04 -1.65 3.21
C THR A 149 2.10 -1.67 4.74
N LEU A 150 2.30 -0.51 5.37
CA LEU A 150 2.27 -0.39 6.83
C LEU A 150 0.84 -0.56 7.35
N GLU A 151 -0.13 0.10 6.74
CA GLU A 151 -1.55 -0.03 7.09
C GLU A 151 -1.99 -1.50 7.02
N THR A 152 -1.72 -2.18 5.90
CA THR A 152 -2.03 -3.60 5.71
C THR A 152 -1.40 -4.48 6.80
N ALA A 153 -0.13 -4.22 7.15
CA ALA A 153 0.56 -4.95 8.22
C ALA A 153 -0.07 -4.70 9.60
N LEU A 154 -0.50 -3.48 9.89
CA LEU A 154 -1.18 -3.12 11.14
C LEU A 154 -2.55 -3.81 11.27
N PHE A 155 -3.23 -4.07 10.16
CA PHE A 155 -4.42 -4.92 10.13
C PHE A 155 -4.09 -6.42 10.19
N ARG A 156 -2.80 -6.81 10.17
CA ARG A 156 -2.31 -8.20 10.17
C ARG A 156 -2.76 -9.00 8.95
N VAL A 157 -2.99 -8.34 7.84
CA VAL A 157 -3.32 -8.99 6.57
C VAL A 157 -2.02 -9.46 5.90
N PRO A 158 -1.90 -10.74 5.55
CA PRO A 158 -0.81 -11.23 4.71
C PRO A 158 -0.78 -10.45 3.40
N GLN A 159 0.42 -10.02 2.96
CA GLN A 159 0.49 -9.16 1.79
C GLN A 159 1.62 -9.53 0.83
N VAL A 160 1.36 -9.34 -0.45
CA VAL A 160 2.39 -9.31 -1.49
C VAL A 160 2.61 -7.87 -1.91
N VAL A 161 3.82 -7.36 -1.70
CA VAL A 161 4.17 -5.99 -2.07
C VAL A 161 4.53 -5.95 -3.56
N CYS A 162 3.75 -5.18 -4.33
CA CYS A 162 3.92 -4.99 -5.75
C CYS A 162 4.70 -3.70 -6.01
N TYR A 163 5.72 -3.79 -6.84
CA TYR A 163 6.53 -2.65 -7.23
C TYR A 163 6.81 -2.68 -8.72
N HIS A 164 6.23 -1.75 -9.44
CA HIS A 164 6.54 -1.56 -10.86
C HIS A 164 7.69 -0.56 -11.00
N THR A 165 8.82 -1.04 -11.53
CA THR A 165 9.90 -0.16 -11.94
C THR A 165 9.79 0.04 -13.45
N PRO A 166 9.63 1.26 -13.96
CA PRO A 166 9.74 1.51 -15.40
C PRO A 166 11.22 1.37 -15.81
N VAL A 167 11.68 0.14 -15.75
CA VAL A 167 13.01 -0.21 -16.24
C VAL A 167 12.88 -0.30 -17.74
N GLY A 168 13.33 0.71 -18.45
CA GLY A 168 13.35 0.69 -19.92
C GLY A 168 13.99 -0.61 -20.44
N LYS A 169 13.53 -1.08 -21.61
CA LYS A 169 14.01 -2.33 -22.25
C LYS A 169 15.55 -2.47 -22.25
N LEU A 170 16.26 -1.34 -22.25
CA LEU A 170 17.71 -1.28 -22.19
C LEU A 170 18.28 -1.77 -20.84
N VAL A 171 17.68 -1.38 -19.71
CA VAL A 171 18.16 -1.78 -18.39
C VAL A 171 17.78 -3.25 -18.11
N SER A 172 16.63 -3.72 -18.57
CA SER A 172 16.29 -5.16 -18.48
C SER A 172 17.22 -6.02 -19.34
N PHE A 173 17.62 -5.52 -20.50
CA PHE A 173 18.63 -6.17 -21.36
C PHE A 173 20.01 -6.19 -20.68
N LEU A 174 20.46 -5.07 -20.11
CA LEU A 174 21.73 -4.98 -19.38
C LEU A 174 21.75 -5.91 -18.16
N ARG A 175 20.65 -5.95 -17.38
CA ARG A 175 20.53 -6.85 -16.22
C ARG A 175 20.63 -8.32 -16.63
N ARG A 176 19.96 -8.71 -17.70
CA ARG A 176 19.95 -10.10 -18.19
C ARG A 176 21.30 -10.54 -18.78
N HIS A 177 22.06 -9.64 -19.42
CA HIS A 177 23.27 -9.98 -20.17
C HIS A 177 24.57 -9.60 -19.48
N ILE A 178 24.59 -8.63 -18.59
CA ILE A 178 25.79 -8.12 -17.92
C ILE A 178 25.85 -8.57 -16.47
N LEU A 179 24.75 -8.52 -15.73
CA LEU A 179 24.77 -8.80 -14.29
C LEU A 179 24.50 -10.26 -13.94
N LYS A 180 24.11 -11.11 -14.89
CA LYS A 180 23.83 -12.55 -14.71
C LYS A 180 23.12 -12.90 -13.38
N VAL A 181 22.18 -12.08 -12.94
CA VAL A 181 21.36 -12.26 -11.75
C VAL A 181 19.91 -12.45 -12.15
#